data_588fc3618ba46cf8d85604c96c2a7e4a
#
_entry.id   588fc3618ba46cf8d85604c96c2a7e4a
#
_cell.length_a   1.000
_cell.length_b   1.000
_cell.length_c   1.000
_cell.angle_alpha   90.00
_cell.angle_beta   90.00
_cell.angle_gamma   90.00
#
_symmetry.space_group_name_H-M   'P 1'
#
loop_
_entity.id
_entity.type
_entity.pdbx_description
1 polymer ?
#
loop_
_entity_poly.entity_id
_entity_poly.type
_entity_poly.pdbx_seq_one_letter_code
_entity_poly.pdbx_strand_id
1 'polypeptide(L)'
;MPLVNYRYLEQITSNVTFKKKFLKLGLSSQNRVKVATAFFFFGMGFCFASWASRIPDIKTFLHLSEADLGSLLFAIPAGQILAMPLSGKVVTKYGSKKVSIFGLLLYSFLLIFAGFSNTVYQLAFSLFLFGFFGNFCNIAVNTQGVITQQLLSKPIIGSFHGSWSLAGFTGALFGLIMISLHLKPFIHFILVFLIVSLIVIFNASWLVKPKRKNKKEIPTETKPKISFFKISDPNLIWFGVICFCGMASEGIMFDWSGVYFKKIVMAEPEYVALGYVCFMGAMASGRFITDK
;
A
#
# COMPACT_ATOMS: atom_id res chain seq x y z
N MET A 1 -7.84 -10.94 -5.92
CA MET A 1 -8.13 -10.42 -4.57
C MET A 1 -8.44 -11.61 -3.67
N PRO A 2 -7.50 -12.08 -2.86
CA PRO A 2 -7.78 -13.21 -2.00
C PRO A 2 -8.16 -12.72 -0.61
N LEU A 3 -9.32 -13.18 -0.17
CA LEU A 3 -9.60 -13.65 1.19
C LEU A 3 -9.62 -12.59 2.32
N VAL A 4 -10.05 -11.40 2.07
CA VAL A 4 -10.85 -10.73 3.10
C VAL A 4 -12.17 -11.50 3.09
N ASN A 5 -12.44 -12.22 4.18
CA ASN A 5 -13.67 -13.01 4.29
C ASN A 5 -14.86 -12.06 4.09
N TYR A 6 -15.48 -12.07 2.90
CA TYR A 6 -16.64 -11.23 2.55
C TYR A 6 -17.71 -11.31 3.62
N ARG A 7 -17.90 -12.47 4.24
CA ARG A 7 -18.77 -12.67 5.39
C ARG A 7 -18.33 -11.86 6.62
N TYR A 8 -17.01 -11.64 6.80
CA TYR A 8 -16.51 -10.77 7.88
C TYR A 8 -16.88 -9.31 7.64
N LEU A 9 -16.81 -8.85 6.40
CA LEU A 9 -17.23 -7.50 6.01
C LEU A 9 -18.76 -7.34 6.08
N GLU A 10 -19.52 -8.31 5.57
CA GLU A 10 -20.98 -8.32 5.70
C GLU A 10 -21.44 -8.36 7.17
N GLN A 11 -20.77 -9.13 8.02
CA GLN A 11 -21.09 -9.20 9.45
C GLN A 11 -20.81 -7.90 10.19
N ILE A 12 -19.77 -7.16 9.79
CA ILE A 12 -19.49 -5.83 10.39
C ILE A 12 -20.57 -4.83 9.98
N THR A 13 -21.05 -4.90 8.75
CA THR A 13 -21.94 -3.91 8.14
C THR A 13 -23.42 -4.21 8.34
N SER A 14 -23.80 -5.48 8.48
CA SER A 14 -25.17 -5.91 8.83
C SER A 14 -25.57 -5.57 10.27
N ASN A 15 -24.60 -5.14 11.11
CA ASN A 15 -24.94 -4.74 12.47
C ASN A 15 -25.59 -3.35 12.47
N VAL A 16 -26.91 -3.35 12.29
CA VAL A 16 -27.79 -2.17 12.26
C VAL A 16 -27.51 -1.21 13.43
N THR A 17 -27.17 -1.76 14.60
CA THR A 17 -26.84 -0.97 15.81
C THR A 17 -25.52 -0.22 15.65
N PHE A 18 -24.50 -0.82 15.03
CA PHE A 18 -23.21 -0.17 14.78
C PHE A 18 -23.35 0.94 13.73
N LYS A 19 -24.07 0.65 12.64
CA LYS A 19 -24.36 1.63 11.57
C LYS A 19 -25.21 2.81 12.13
N LYS A 20 -26.25 2.55 12.93
CA LYS A 20 -27.05 3.58 13.60
C LYS A 20 -26.21 4.42 14.55
N LYS A 21 -25.30 3.83 15.34
CA LYS A 21 -24.41 4.56 16.23
C LYS A 21 -23.40 5.43 15.43
N PHE A 22 -22.90 4.92 14.31
CA PHE A 22 -21.98 5.67 13.44
C PHE A 22 -22.69 6.84 12.72
N LEU A 23 -23.91 6.63 12.22
CA LEU A 23 -24.74 7.68 11.60
C LEU A 23 -25.17 8.78 12.59
N LYS A 24 -25.25 8.47 13.89
CA LYS A 24 -25.45 9.46 14.97
C LYS A 24 -24.19 10.28 15.29
N LEU A 25 -23.00 9.83 14.83
CA LEU A 25 -21.80 10.67 14.83
C LEU A 25 -22.04 11.83 13.86
N GLY A 26 -21.89 13.07 14.34
CA GLY A 26 -22.08 14.25 13.49
C GLY A 26 -21.18 14.19 12.23
N LEU A 27 -21.56 14.89 11.17
CA LEU A 27 -20.86 14.97 9.88
C LEU A 27 -19.34 15.18 10.02
N SER A 28 -18.92 15.96 11.03
CA SER A 28 -17.51 16.19 11.37
C SER A 28 -16.77 14.88 11.71
N SER A 29 -17.39 13.97 12.47
CA SER A 29 -16.76 12.70 12.86
C SER A 29 -16.70 11.70 11.72
N GLN A 30 -17.69 11.68 10.83
CA GLN A 30 -17.68 10.85 9.62
C GLN A 30 -16.56 11.28 8.67
N ASN A 31 -16.38 12.58 8.48
CA ASN A 31 -15.29 13.12 7.68
C ASN A 31 -13.92 12.78 8.28
N ARG A 32 -13.76 12.81 9.61
CA ARG A 32 -12.51 12.42 10.27
C ARG A 32 -12.14 10.96 10.02
N VAL A 33 -13.11 10.03 10.04
CA VAL A 33 -12.87 8.61 9.70
C VAL A 33 -12.43 8.48 8.25
N LYS A 34 -13.10 9.16 7.30
CA LYS A 34 -12.71 9.18 5.88
C LYS A 34 -11.28 9.69 5.72
N VAL A 35 -10.97 10.85 6.29
CA VAL A 35 -9.66 11.50 6.20
C VAL A 35 -8.58 10.61 6.84
N ALA A 36 -8.83 10.04 8.03
CA ALA A 36 -7.89 9.15 8.67
C ALA A 36 -7.57 7.92 7.82
N THR A 37 -8.60 7.30 7.21
CA THR A 37 -8.39 6.17 6.31
C THR A 37 -7.57 6.59 5.09
N ALA A 38 -7.85 7.75 4.49
CA ALA A 38 -7.09 8.29 3.36
C ALA A 38 -5.61 8.52 3.71
N PHE A 39 -5.32 9.03 4.91
CA PHE A 39 -3.95 9.21 5.38
C PHE A 39 -3.19 7.89 5.59
N PHE A 40 -3.86 6.79 5.93
CA PHE A 40 -3.21 5.48 5.97
C PHE A 40 -2.87 4.95 4.57
N PHE A 41 -3.74 5.16 3.58
CA PHE A 41 -3.42 4.90 2.16
C PHE A 41 -2.26 5.78 1.69
N PHE A 42 -2.29 7.06 2.05
CA PHE A 42 -1.21 8.00 1.76
C PHE A 42 0.12 7.51 2.36
N GLY A 43 0.16 7.17 3.65
CA GLY A 43 1.38 6.69 4.31
C GLY A 43 2.01 5.49 3.62
N MET A 44 1.19 4.53 3.14
CA MET A 44 1.68 3.38 2.37
C MET A 44 2.30 3.81 1.04
N GLY A 45 1.61 4.64 0.26
CA GLY A 45 2.10 5.13 -1.02
C GLY A 45 3.37 5.96 -0.86
N PHE A 46 3.45 6.77 0.20
CA PHE A 46 4.62 7.60 0.50
C PHE A 46 5.87 6.77 0.80
N CYS A 47 5.72 5.67 1.58
CA CYS A 47 6.82 4.73 1.81
C CYS A 47 7.30 4.11 0.50
N PHE A 48 6.37 3.60 -0.32
CA PHE A 48 6.73 2.93 -1.57
C PHE A 48 7.39 3.88 -2.57
N ALA A 49 6.85 5.09 -2.74
CA ALA A 49 7.41 6.11 -3.62
C ALA A 49 8.80 6.58 -3.18
N SER A 50 9.01 6.71 -1.86
CA SER A 50 10.31 7.05 -1.31
C SER A 50 11.36 5.97 -1.62
N TRP A 51 10.98 4.69 -1.53
CA TRP A 51 11.83 3.59 -1.99
C TRP A 51 12.12 3.72 -3.49
N ALA A 52 11.08 3.82 -4.33
CA ALA A 52 11.22 3.85 -5.78
C ALA A 52 12.13 5.00 -6.26
N SER A 53 12.02 6.18 -5.63
CA SER A 53 12.86 7.34 -5.97
C SER A 53 14.35 7.13 -5.73
N ARG A 54 14.73 6.17 -4.86
CA ARG A 54 16.12 5.88 -4.50
C ARG A 54 16.73 4.67 -5.22
N ILE A 55 15.94 3.97 -6.03
CA ILE A 55 16.45 2.81 -6.80
C ILE A 55 17.69 3.15 -7.64
N PRO A 56 17.73 4.29 -8.40
CA PRO A 56 18.92 4.62 -9.20
C PRO A 56 20.18 4.89 -8.37
N ASP A 57 20.04 5.50 -7.19
CA ASP A 57 21.17 5.78 -6.31
C ASP A 57 21.74 4.50 -5.69
N ILE A 58 20.84 3.65 -5.17
CA ILE A 58 21.21 2.37 -4.55
C ILE A 58 21.82 1.43 -5.59
N LYS A 59 21.25 1.38 -6.82
CA LYS A 59 21.82 0.63 -7.94
C LYS A 59 23.26 1.05 -8.22
N THR A 60 23.50 2.36 -8.28
CA THR A 60 24.85 2.91 -8.53
C THR A 60 25.80 2.61 -7.38
N PHE A 61 25.35 2.78 -6.14
CA PHE A 61 26.16 2.53 -4.94
C PHE A 61 26.60 1.07 -4.80
N LEU A 62 25.71 0.13 -5.11
CA LEU A 62 25.99 -1.32 -5.04
C LEU A 62 26.54 -1.91 -6.36
N HIS A 63 26.80 -1.08 -7.36
CA HIS A 63 27.32 -1.48 -8.69
C HIS A 63 26.49 -2.59 -9.36
N LEU A 64 25.12 -2.53 -9.23
CA LEU A 64 24.24 -3.56 -9.76
C LEU A 64 24.10 -3.46 -11.29
N SER A 65 24.17 -4.61 -11.96
CA SER A 65 23.70 -4.73 -13.34
C SER A 65 22.15 -4.61 -13.39
N GLU A 66 21.55 -4.50 -14.60
CA GLU A 66 20.10 -4.52 -14.76
C GLU A 66 19.49 -5.85 -14.32
N ALA A 67 20.18 -6.96 -14.59
CA ALA A 67 19.76 -8.30 -14.20
C ALA A 67 19.78 -8.47 -12.66
N ASP A 68 20.84 -7.97 -12.01
CA ASP A 68 20.94 -7.99 -10.54
C ASP A 68 19.83 -7.14 -9.92
N LEU A 69 19.58 -5.94 -10.45
CA LEU A 69 18.51 -5.08 -9.99
C LEU A 69 17.15 -5.75 -10.15
N GLY A 70 16.84 -6.32 -11.32
CA GLY A 70 15.57 -7.02 -11.55
C GLY A 70 15.37 -8.19 -10.59
N SER A 71 16.42 -8.97 -10.34
CA SER A 71 16.39 -10.08 -9.36
C SER A 71 16.17 -9.57 -7.94
N LEU A 72 16.82 -8.45 -7.59
CA LEU A 72 16.68 -7.81 -6.27
C LEU A 72 15.27 -7.26 -6.04
N LEU A 73 14.69 -6.57 -7.03
CA LEU A 73 13.35 -6.02 -6.95
C LEU A 73 12.29 -7.11 -6.76
N PHE A 74 12.55 -8.33 -7.25
CA PHE A 74 11.68 -9.49 -7.04
C PHE A 74 11.54 -9.86 -5.54
N ALA A 75 12.46 -9.44 -4.67
CA ALA A 75 12.36 -9.69 -3.23
C ALA A 75 11.09 -9.11 -2.60
N ILE A 76 10.62 -7.94 -3.08
CA ILE A 76 9.38 -7.31 -2.58
C ILE A 76 8.16 -8.17 -2.87
N PRO A 77 7.82 -8.52 -4.14
CA PRO A 77 6.67 -9.37 -4.42
C PRO A 77 6.81 -10.78 -3.84
N ALA A 78 8.02 -11.34 -3.73
CA ALA A 78 8.24 -12.63 -3.05
C ALA A 78 7.81 -12.56 -1.59
N GLY A 79 8.19 -11.49 -0.86
CA GLY A 79 7.74 -11.24 0.50
C GLY A 79 6.23 -11.07 0.59
N GLN A 80 5.62 -10.31 -0.34
CA GLN A 80 4.17 -10.11 -0.38
C GLN A 80 3.40 -11.43 -0.60
N ILE A 81 3.85 -12.26 -1.54
CA ILE A 81 3.21 -13.57 -1.84
C ILE A 81 3.27 -14.48 -0.62
N LEU A 82 4.42 -14.55 0.04
CA LEU A 82 4.59 -15.39 1.24
C LEU A 82 3.73 -14.90 2.42
N ALA A 83 3.55 -13.59 2.57
CA ALA A 83 2.71 -13.00 3.60
C ALA A 83 1.20 -13.19 3.35
N MET A 84 0.77 -13.34 2.09
CA MET A 84 -0.63 -13.33 1.67
C MET A 84 -1.53 -14.29 2.46
N PRO A 85 -1.19 -15.57 2.66
CA PRO A 85 -2.04 -16.50 3.42
C PRO A 85 -2.12 -16.16 4.92
N LEU A 86 -1.16 -15.41 5.44
CA LEU A 86 -1.10 -15.01 6.85
C LEU A 86 -1.83 -13.70 7.09
N SER A 87 -1.74 -12.75 6.17
CA SER A 87 -2.28 -11.39 6.32
C SER A 87 -3.77 -11.38 6.63
N GLY A 88 -4.58 -12.15 5.89
CA GLY A 88 -6.01 -12.28 6.15
C GLY A 88 -6.33 -12.85 7.53
N LYS A 89 -5.57 -13.86 7.99
CA LYS A 89 -5.72 -14.47 9.33
C LYS A 89 -5.39 -13.46 10.43
N VAL A 90 -4.29 -12.72 10.27
CA VAL A 90 -3.84 -11.71 11.23
C VAL A 90 -4.84 -10.56 11.33
N VAL A 91 -5.33 -10.04 10.20
CA VAL A 91 -6.37 -8.99 10.18
C VAL A 91 -7.66 -9.45 10.85
N THR A 92 -8.08 -10.70 10.58
CA THR A 92 -9.28 -11.27 11.22
C THR A 92 -9.09 -11.49 12.72
N LYS A 93 -7.89 -11.93 13.15
CA LYS A 93 -7.59 -12.23 14.56
C LYS A 93 -7.42 -10.98 15.41
N TYR A 94 -6.68 -9.99 14.91
CA TYR A 94 -6.30 -8.80 15.70
C TYR A 94 -7.13 -7.55 15.37
N GLY A 95 -7.86 -7.58 14.24
CA GLY A 95 -8.66 -6.46 13.72
C GLY A 95 -7.87 -5.52 12.83
N SER A 96 -8.52 -5.03 11.76
CA SER A 96 -7.88 -4.18 10.75
C SER A 96 -7.27 -2.90 11.33
N LYS A 97 -7.89 -2.27 12.34
CA LYS A 97 -7.36 -1.06 12.98
C LYS A 97 -5.96 -1.28 13.56
N LYS A 98 -5.77 -2.32 14.39
CA LYS A 98 -4.47 -2.58 15.01
C LYS A 98 -3.42 -2.96 13.96
N VAL A 99 -3.81 -3.84 13.02
CA VAL A 99 -2.89 -4.30 11.97
C VAL A 99 -2.49 -3.16 11.04
N SER A 100 -3.40 -2.20 10.72
CA SER A 100 -3.03 -1.00 9.97
C SER A 100 -2.00 -0.14 10.70
N ILE A 101 -2.21 0.10 12.00
CA ILE A 101 -1.31 0.93 12.81
C ILE A 101 0.10 0.32 12.87
N PHE A 102 0.20 -0.91 13.39
CA PHE A 102 1.49 -1.57 13.53
C PHE A 102 2.13 -1.93 12.19
N GLY A 103 1.30 -2.34 11.21
CA GLY A 103 1.76 -2.66 9.86
C GLY A 103 2.38 -1.45 9.16
N LEU A 104 1.76 -0.27 9.25
CA LEU A 104 2.28 0.94 8.61
C LEU A 104 3.57 1.44 9.29
N LEU A 105 3.64 1.40 10.62
CA LEU A 105 4.85 1.74 11.36
C LEU A 105 6.00 0.79 11.03
N LEU A 106 5.75 -0.52 11.01
CA LEU A 106 6.78 -1.50 10.70
C LEU A 106 7.20 -1.44 9.23
N TYR A 107 6.25 -1.23 8.32
CA TYR A 107 6.52 -1.06 6.90
C TYR A 107 7.45 0.14 6.64
N SER A 108 7.16 1.31 7.25
CA SER A 108 8.03 2.48 7.11
C SER A 108 9.37 2.33 7.84
N PHE A 109 9.42 1.62 8.96
CA PHE A 109 10.65 1.35 9.69
C PHE A 109 11.62 0.46 8.90
N LEU A 110 11.11 -0.54 8.20
CA LEU A 110 11.92 -1.45 7.40
C LEU A 110 12.65 -0.77 6.22
N LEU A 111 12.13 0.38 5.73
CA LEU A 111 12.85 1.18 4.75
C LEU A 111 14.21 1.67 5.26
N ILE A 112 14.33 1.96 6.57
CA ILE A 112 15.57 2.42 7.16
C ILE A 112 16.67 1.36 6.97
N PHE A 113 16.34 0.08 7.13
CA PHE A 113 17.29 -1.02 6.90
C PHE A 113 17.71 -1.11 5.43
N ALA A 114 16.77 -0.90 4.49
CA ALA A 114 17.10 -0.83 3.08
C ALA A 114 18.10 0.31 2.79
N GLY A 115 17.95 1.45 3.48
CA GLY A 115 18.86 2.60 3.36
C GLY A 115 20.24 2.39 3.98
N PHE A 116 20.38 1.48 4.95
CA PHE A 116 21.65 1.09 5.58
C PHE A 116 22.36 -0.06 4.87
N SER A 117 21.72 -0.68 3.88
CA SER A 117 22.28 -1.86 3.23
C SER A 117 23.55 -1.52 2.43
N ASN A 118 24.66 -2.20 2.77
CA ASN A 118 25.94 -2.07 2.10
C ASN A 118 26.26 -3.26 1.17
N THR A 119 25.41 -4.28 1.17
CA THR A 119 25.54 -5.46 0.31
C THR A 119 24.21 -5.82 -0.33
N VAL A 120 24.27 -6.50 -1.47
CA VAL A 120 23.07 -6.96 -2.20
C VAL A 120 22.20 -7.86 -1.34
N TYR A 121 22.80 -8.75 -0.52
CA TYR A 121 22.09 -9.68 0.35
C TYR A 121 21.34 -8.96 1.47
N GLN A 122 21.96 -7.95 2.10
CA GLN A 122 21.31 -7.13 3.11
C GLN A 122 20.11 -6.37 2.53
N LEU A 123 20.29 -5.81 1.33
CA LEU A 123 19.21 -5.11 0.63
C LEU A 123 18.08 -6.06 0.24
N ALA A 124 18.39 -7.24 -0.34
CA ALA A 124 17.40 -8.24 -0.71
C ALA A 124 16.56 -8.69 0.51
N PHE A 125 17.21 -8.94 1.65
CA PHE A 125 16.52 -9.32 2.88
C PHE A 125 15.64 -8.19 3.41
N SER A 126 16.14 -6.95 3.40
CA SER A 126 15.38 -5.76 3.81
C SER A 126 14.15 -5.56 2.94
N LEU A 127 14.29 -5.68 1.61
CA LEU A 127 13.19 -5.56 0.65
C LEU A 127 12.18 -6.71 0.77
N PHE A 128 12.65 -7.92 1.01
CA PHE A 128 11.77 -9.06 1.30
C PHE A 128 10.90 -8.80 2.53
N LEU A 129 11.50 -8.34 3.63
CA LEU A 129 10.76 -7.98 4.85
C LEU A 129 9.82 -6.79 4.61
N PHE A 130 10.27 -5.78 3.86
CA PHE A 130 9.44 -4.64 3.46
C PHE A 130 8.21 -5.11 2.68
N GLY A 131 8.37 -6.01 1.70
CA GLY A 131 7.26 -6.63 0.98
C GLY A 131 6.36 -7.47 1.89
N PHE A 132 6.95 -8.30 2.75
CA PHE A 132 6.22 -9.19 3.65
C PHE A 132 5.31 -8.41 4.61
N PHE A 133 5.85 -7.45 5.35
CA PHE A 133 5.06 -6.63 6.28
C PHE A 133 4.21 -5.59 5.55
N GLY A 134 4.63 -5.13 4.37
CA GLY A 134 3.82 -4.31 3.48
C GLY A 134 2.50 -4.97 3.09
N ASN A 135 2.49 -6.29 2.87
CA ASN A 135 1.25 -7.03 2.59
C ASN A 135 0.28 -7.01 3.78
N PHE A 136 0.74 -7.17 5.02
CA PHE A 136 -0.11 -7.04 6.22
C PHE A 136 -0.75 -5.65 6.30
N CYS A 137 0.06 -4.61 6.08
CA CYS A 137 -0.42 -3.23 6.06
C CYS A 137 -1.47 -3.04 4.95
N ASN A 138 -1.18 -3.50 3.74
CA ASN A 138 -2.05 -3.38 2.57
C ASN A 138 -3.44 -4.00 2.82
N ILE A 139 -3.49 -5.26 3.24
CA ILE A 139 -4.76 -5.95 3.53
C ILE A 139 -5.54 -5.24 4.64
N ALA A 140 -4.85 -4.77 5.68
CA ALA A 140 -5.50 -4.09 6.81
C ALA A 140 -6.06 -2.72 6.41
N VAL A 141 -5.30 -1.91 5.67
CA VAL A 141 -5.70 -0.57 5.22
C VAL A 141 -6.83 -0.67 4.20
N ASN A 142 -6.77 -1.60 3.24
CA ASN A 142 -7.87 -1.85 2.31
C ASN A 142 -9.13 -2.32 3.05
N THR A 143 -9.01 -3.15 4.09
CA THR A 143 -10.13 -3.52 4.95
C THR A 143 -10.76 -2.28 5.64
N GLN A 144 -9.94 -1.35 6.14
CA GLN A 144 -10.43 -0.07 6.68
C GLN A 144 -11.14 0.75 5.60
N GLY A 145 -10.62 0.80 4.38
CA GLY A 145 -11.24 1.47 3.23
C GLY A 145 -12.65 0.94 2.95
N VAL A 146 -12.78 -0.38 2.82
CA VAL A 146 -14.08 -1.04 2.57
C VAL A 146 -15.06 -0.78 3.73
N ILE A 147 -14.63 -0.93 4.99
CA ILE A 147 -15.48 -0.65 6.16
C ILE A 147 -15.96 0.81 6.14
N THR A 148 -15.06 1.75 5.85
CA THR A 148 -15.39 3.18 5.80
C THR A 148 -16.39 3.48 4.67
N GLN A 149 -16.20 2.90 3.48
CA GLN A 149 -17.14 3.03 2.37
C GLN A 149 -18.53 2.52 2.74
N GLN A 150 -18.61 1.34 3.35
CA GLN A 150 -19.87 0.74 3.76
C GLN A 150 -20.59 1.55 4.84
N LEU A 151 -19.84 2.13 5.79
CA LEU A 151 -20.38 3.01 6.82
C LEU A 151 -20.93 4.31 6.26
N LEU A 152 -20.26 4.89 5.27
CA LEU A 152 -20.69 6.14 4.64
C LEU A 152 -21.75 5.91 3.55
N SER A 153 -21.95 4.66 3.09
CA SER A 153 -22.86 4.31 1.99
C SER A 153 -22.60 5.12 0.70
N LYS A 154 -21.32 5.41 0.41
CA LYS A 154 -20.87 6.18 -0.76
C LYS A 154 -19.68 5.45 -1.41
N PRO A 155 -19.57 5.42 -2.75
CA PRO A 155 -18.40 4.89 -3.44
C PRO A 155 -17.22 5.85 -3.21
N ILE A 156 -16.25 5.43 -2.38
CA ILE A 156 -15.08 6.26 -2.00
C ILE A 156 -13.75 5.49 -2.06
N ILE A 157 -13.77 4.25 -2.54
CA ILE A 157 -12.55 3.43 -2.66
C ILE A 157 -11.58 4.05 -3.66
N GLY A 158 -12.07 4.60 -4.78
CA GLY A 158 -11.24 5.31 -5.76
C GLY A 158 -10.48 6.47 -5.13
N SER A 159 -11.16 7.29 -4.30
CA SER A 159 -10.52 8.39 -3.56
C SER A 159 -9.43 7.91 -2.59
N PHE A 160 -9.57 6.73 -1.97
CA PHE A 160 -8.51 6.18 -1.12
C PHE A 160 -7.30 5.75 -1.95
N HIS A 161 -7.51 5.08 -3.08
CA HIS A 161 -6.44 4.77 -4.03
C HIS A 161 -5.86 6.04 -4.68
N GLY A 162 -6.69 7.08 -4.90
CA GLY A 162 -6.24 8.42 -5.29
C GLY A 162 -5.29 9.03 -4.26
N SER A 163 -5.58 8.88 -2.95
CA SER A 163 -4.69 9.32 -1.87
C SER A 163 -3.37 8.57 -1.88
N TRP A 164 -3.36 7.26 -2.20
CA TRP A 164 -2.15 6.47 -2.39
C TRP A 164 -1.33 6.99 -3.58
N SER A 165 -1.97 7.32 -4.72
CA SER A 165 -1.29 7.87 -5.90
C SER A 165 -0.76 9.29 -5.65
N LEU A 166 -1.51 10.12 -4.91
CA LEU A 166 -1.03 11.44 -4.48
C LEU A 166 0.21 11.32 -3.59
N ALA A 167 0.25 10.30 -2.73
CA ALA A 167 1.44 9.99 -1.94
C ALA A 167 2.60 9.50 -2.81
N GLY A 168 2.31 8.76 -3.86
CA GLY A 168 3.29 8.40 -4.89
C GLY A 168 3.95 9.63 -5.50
N PHE A 169 3.13 10.58 -5.93
CA PHE A 169 3.58 11.87 -6.47
C PHE A 169 4.40 12.68 -5.44
N THR A 170 3.86 12.89 -4.24
CA THR A 170 4.54 13.69 -3.20
C THR A 170 5.79 13.00 -2.66
N GLY A 171 5.80 11.67 -2.56
CA GLY A 171 6.95 10.88 -2.15
C GLY A 171 8.07 10.91 -3.18
N ALA A 172 7.74 10.91 -4.48
CA ALA A 172 8.71 11.08 -5.56
C ALA A 172 9.33 12.49 -5.52
N LEU A 173 8.51 13.54 -5.34
CA LEU A 173 9.02 14.91 -5.15
C LEU A 173 9.90 15.03 -3.91
N PHE A 174 9.50 14.42 -2.80
CA PHE A 174 10.30 14.41 -1.58
C PHE A 174 11.64 13.69 -1.81
N GLY A 175 11.63 12.55 -2.52
CA GLY A 175 12.85 11.85 -2.92
C GLY A 175 13.76 12.70 -3.78
N LEU A 176 13.20 13.43 -4.75
CA LEU A 176 13.95 14.36 -5.61
C LEU A 176 14.62 15.45 -4.78
N ILE A 177 13.91 16.07 -3.83
CA ILE A 177 14.49 17.07 -2.91
C ILE A 177 15.63 16.47 -2.10
N MET A 178 15.46 15.26 -1.57
CA MET A 178 16.51 14.59 -0.79
C MET A 178 17.75 14.26 -1.65
N ILE A 179 17.58 13.94 -2.92
CA ILE A 179 18.68 13.73 -3.88
C ILE A 179 19.40 15.03 -4.18
N SER A 180 18.66 16.10 -4.47
CA SER A 180 19.23 17.44 -4.75
C SER A 180 20.03 18.00 -3.55
N LEU A 181 19.62 17.65 -2.33
CA LEU A 181 20.36 17.99 -1.10
C LEU A 181 21.51 17.02 -0.80
N HIS A 182 21.83 16.10 -1.70
CA HIS A 182 22.87 15.08 -1.55
C HIS A 182 22.75 14.23 -0.27
N LEU A 183 21.54 14.07 0.27
CA LEU A 183 21.29 13.29 1.47
C LEU A 183 21.33 11.79 1.16
N LYS A 184 22.02 11.04 2.01
CA LYS A 184 22.10 9.57 1.90
C LYS A 184 20.71 8.90 2.01
N PRO A 185 20.46 7.75 1.35
CA PRO A 185 19.17 7.06 1.39
C PRO A 185 18.66 6.79 2.80
N PHE A 186 19.51 6.40 3.76
CA PHE A 186 19.07 6.12 5.12
C PHE A 186 18.50 7.35 5.84
N ILE A 187 19.05 8.56 5.62
CA ILE A 187 18.54 9.81 6.20
C ILE A 187 17.14 10.09 5.62
N HIS A 188 16.99 9.97 4.30
CA HIS A 188 15.70 10.08 3.64
C HIS A 188 14.67 9.13 4.26
N PHE A 189 15.00 7.86 4.45
CA PHE A 189 14.07 6.87 4.99
C PHE A 189 13.77 7.05 6.48
N ILE A 190 14.69 7.61 7.27
CA ILE A 190 14.38 8.05 8.65
C ILE A 190 13.34 9.17 8.63
N LEU A 191 13.48 10.17 7.76
CA LEU A 191 12.51 11.26 7.64
C LEU A 191 11.13 10.72 7.19
N VAL A 192 11.10 9.77 6.26
CA VAL A 192 9.86 9.08 5.85
C VAL A 192 9.21 8.39 7.04
N PHE A 193 9.99 7.64 7.84
CA PHE A 193 9.48 6.97 9.04
C PHE A 193 8.90 7.97 10.05
N LEU A 194 9.56 9.10 10.27
CA LEU A 194 9.06 10.14 11.18
C LEU A 194 7.75 10.76 10.67
N ILE A 195 7.67 11.12 9.38
CA ILE A 195 6.45 11.64 8.75
C ILE A 195 5.30 10.64 8.89
N VAL A 196 5.55 9.38 8.57
CA VAL A 196 4.54 8.31 8.66
C VAL A 196 4.13 8.06 10.11
N SER A 197 5.07 8.13 11.05
CA SER A 197 4.76 8.03 12.48
C SER A 197 3.83 9.15 12.95
N LEU A 198 4.04 10.38 12.49
CA LEU A 198 3.13 11.51 12.75
C LEU A 198 1.74 11.25 12.14
N ILE A 199 1.68 10.77 10.88
CA ILE A 199 0.41 10.38 10.26
C ILE A 199 -0.34 9.36 11.14
N VAL A 200 0.35 8.33 11.63
CA VAL A 200 -0.25 7.33 12.51
C VAL A 200 -0.71 7.94 13.82
N ILE A 201 0.11 8.75 14.50
CA ILE A 201 -0.21 9.36 15.79
C ILE A 201 -1.50 10.18 15.69
N PHE A 202 -1.63 11.04 14.66
CA PHE A 202 -2.78 11.93 14.53
C PHE A 202 -4.04 11.24 14.01
N ASN A 203 -3.91 10.15 13.27
CA ASN A 203 -5.06 9.54 12.57
C ASN A 203 -5.50 8.19 13.15
N ALA A 204 -4.64 7.47 13.89
CA ALA A 204 -4.94 6.12 14.38
C ALA A 204 -6.20 6.04 15.26
N SER A 205 -6.50 7.07 16.05
CA SER A 205 -7.69 7.11 16.92
C SER A 205 -8.99 7.02 16.11
N TRP A 206 -9.02 7.61 14.91
CA TRP A 206 -10.19 7.72 14.05
C TRP A 206 -10.43 6.50 13.15
N LEU A 207 -9.48 5.57 13.05
CA LEU A 207 -9.71 4.30 12.35
C LEU A 207 -10.83 3.50 13.03
N VAL A 208 -11.63 2.84 12.20
CA VAL A 208 -12.77 2.04 12.67
C VAL A 208 -12.29 0.81 13.43
N LYS A 209 -12.81 0.61 14.63
CA LYS A 209 -12.56 -0.59 15.44
C LYS A 209 -13.73 -1.58 15.23
N PRO A 210 -13.55 -2.61 14.39
CA PRO A 210 -14.62 -3.58 14.18
C PRO A 210 -14.91 -4.32 15.49
N LYS A 211 -16.20 -4.48 15.84
CA LYS A 211 -16.59 -5.29 16.99
C LYS A 211 -16.30 -6.76 16.71
N ARG A 212 -15.56 -7.43 17.59
CA ARG A 212 -15.45 -8.89 17.58
C ARG A 212 -16.82 -9.48 17.90
N LYS A 213 -17.37 -10.32 17.02
CA LYS A 213 -18.49 -11.21 17.40
C LYS A 213 -17.94 -12.32 18.30
N ASN A 214 -18.75 -12.66 19.34
CA ASN A 214 -18.47 -13.83 20.16
C ASN A 214 -18.44 -15.07 19.29
N LYS A 215 -17.45 -15.95 19.53
CA LYS A 215 -17.23 -17.22 18.83
C LYS A 215 -18.45 -18.15 18.78
N LYS A 216 -19.48 -17.91 19.62
CA LYS A 216 -20.70 -18.74 19.74
C LYS A 216 -21.73 -18.57 18.63
N GLU A 217 -21.60 -17.57 17.74
CA GLU A 217 -22.60 -17.28 16.70
C GLU A 217 -22.14 -17.60 15.26
N ILE A 218 -21.12 -18.42 15.09
CA ILE A 218 -20.73 -18.87 13.77
C ILE A 218 -21.47 -20.17 13.50
N PRO A 219 -22.52 -20.19 12.64
CA PRO A 219 -23.10 -21.44 12.18
C PRO A 219 -22.00 -22.26 11.52
N THR A 220 -21.90 -23.52 11.90
CA THR A 220 -20.99 -24.51 11.30
C THR A 220 -21.51 -24.90 9.91
N GLU A 221 -21.65 -23.95 9.01
CA GLU A 221 -21.95 -24.28 7.62
C GLU A 221 -20.68 -24.75 6.93
N THR A 222 -20.77 -25.89 6.30
CA THR A 222 -19.78 -26.52 5.45
C THR A 222 -19.11 -25.49 4.53
N LYS A 223 -17.81 -25.32 4.69
CA LYS A 223 -17.00 -24.47 3.81
C LYS A 223 -17.19 -24.97 2.37
N PRO A 224 -17.71 -24.16 1.44
CA PRO A 224 -17.69 -24.56 0.05
C PRO A 224 -16.22 -24.79 -0.33
N LYS A 225 -15.90 -25.99 -0.82
CA LYS A 225 -14.59 -26.27 -1.42
C LYS A 225 -14.50 -25.41 -2.68
N ILE A 226 -13.87 -24.23 -2.55
CA ILE A 226 -13.57 -23.40 -3.71
C ILE A 226 -12.46 -24.13 -4.47
N SER A 227 -12.83 -24.76 -5.57
CA SER A 227 -11.86 -25.29 -6.52
C SER A 227 -11.23 -24.10 -7.23
N PHE A 228 -9.96 -23.86 -6.99
CA PHE A 228 -9.17 -22.79 -7.63
C PHE A 228 -9.11 -22.92 -9.16
N PHE A 229 -9.45 -24.06 -9.72
CA PHE A 229 -9.35 -24.35 -11.14
C PHE A 229 -10.68 -24.30 -11.92
N LYS A 230 -11.81 -23.98 -11.28
CA LYS A 230 -13.09 -23.79 -11.97
C LYS A 230 -13.39 -22.31 -12.17
N ILE A 231 -12.66 -21.67 -13.08
CA ILE A 231 -13.05 -20.35 -13.62
C ILE A 231 -14.16 -20.64 -14.63
N SER A 232 -15.42 -20.49 -14.20
CA SER A 232 -16.60 -20.80 -15.02
C SER A 232 -17.02 -19.67 -15.96
N ASP A 233 -16.49 -18.45 -15.76
CA ASP A 233 -16.84 -17.27 -16.57
C ASP A 233 -15.63 -16.76 -17.34
N PRO A 234 -15.62 -16.82 -18.68
CA PRO A 234 -14.57 -16.29 -19.53
C PRO A 234 -14.30 -14.79 -19.30
N ASN A 235 -15.31 -14.01 -18.93
CA ASN A 235 -15.14 -12.57 -18.67
C ASN A 235 -14.19 -12.30 -17.50
N LEU A 236 -14.15 -13.19 -16.49
CA LEU A 236 -13.21 -13.06 -15.38
C LEU A 236 -11.75 -13.17 -15.84
N ILE A 237 -11.47 -13.96 -16.87
CA ILE A 237 -10.13 -14.07 -17.45
C ILE A 237 -9.75 -12.74 -18.10
N TRP A 238 -10.64 -12.16 -18.91
CA TRP A 238 -10.39 -10.87 -19.56
C TRP A 238 -10.20 -9.73 -18.57
N PHE A 239 -11.02 -9.66 -17.51
CA PHE A 239 -10.79 -8.71 -16.43
C PHE A 239 -9.45 -8.94 -15.73
N GLY A 240 -9.05 -10.20 -15.54
CA GLY A 240 -7.73 -10.55 -15.00
C GLY A 240 -6.60 -10.06 -15.89
N VAL A 241 -6.70 -10.23 -17.21
CA VAL A 241 -5.70 -9.77 -18.19
C VAL A 241 -5.60 -8.23 -18.17
N ILE A 242 -6.73 -7.52 -18.18
CA ILE A 242 -6.75 -6.05 -18.11
C ILE A 242 -6.10 -5.55 -16.82
N CYS A 243 -6.45 -6.14 -15.68
CA CYS A 243 -5.83 -5.81 -14.39
C CYS A 243 -4.33 -6.11 -14.40
N PHE A 244 -3.91 -7.24 -14.95
CA PHE A 244 -2.50 -7.61 -15.06
C PHE A 244 -1.72 -6.59 -15.91
N CYS A 245 -2.21 -6.24 -17.10
CA CYS A 245 -1.56 -5.24 -17.95
C CYS A 245 -1.45 -3.87 -17.28
N GLY A 246 -2.52 -3.42 -16.61
CA GLY A 246 -2.52 -2.15 -15.87
C GLY A 246 -1.50 -2.15 -14.73
N MET A 247 -1.48 -3.22 -13.92
CA MET A 247 -0.54 -3.33 -12.79
C MET A 247 0.90 -3.55 -13.26
N ALA A 248 1.12 -4.28 -14.36
CA ALA A 248 2.45 -4.45 -14.94
C ALA A 248 3.01 -3.11 -15.45
N SER A 249 2.19 -2.31 -16.15
CA SER A 249 2.58 -0.97 -16.60
C SER A 249 2.90 -0.05 -15.41
N GLU A 250 2.09 -0.10 -14.36
CA GLU A 250 2.31 0.65 -13.11
C GLU A 250 3.64 0.24 -12.46
N GLY A 251 3.90 -1.08 -12.33
CA GLY A 251 5.14 -1.60 -11.75
C GLY A 251 6.39 -1.20 -12.54
N ILE A 252 6.34 -1.27 -13.87
CA ILE A 252 7.44 -0.84 -14.74
C ILE A 252 7.77 0.64 -14.49
N MET A 253 6.76 1.49 -14.40
CA MET A 253 6.99 2.92 -14.14
C MET A 253 7.57 3.17 -12.75
N PHE A 254 7.19 2.38 -11.73
CA PHE A 254 7.75 2.52 -10.38
C PHE A 254 9.21 2.12 -10.31
N ASP A 255 9.56 0.98 -10.89
CA ASP A 255 10.84 0.34 -10.67
C ASP A 255 11.90 0.81 -11.68
N TRP A 256 11.50 1.10 -12.92
CA TRP A 256 12.41 1.31 -14.03
C TRP A 256 12.44 2.72 -14.61
N SER A 257 11.44 3.59 -14.34
CA SER A 257 11.42 4.92 -14.93
C SER A 257 12.68 5.74 -14.56
N GLY A 258 13.10 5.72 -13.30
CA GLY A 258 14.31 6.40 -12.87
C GLY A 258 15.58 5.85 -13.53
N VAL A 259 15.69 4.53 -13.69
CA VAL A 259 16.82 3.88 -14.39
C VAL A 259 16.83 4.28 -15.86
N TYR A 260 15.67 4.30 -16.51
CA TYR A 260 15.52 4.72 -17.91
C TYR A 260 15.94 6.19 -18.10
N PHE A 261 15.46 7.10 -17.28
CA PHE A 261 15.82 8.51 -17.36
C PHE A 261 17.33 8.73 -17.15
N LYS A 262 17.93 8.02 -16.20
CA LYS A 262 19.36 8.11 -15.93
C LYS A 262 20.24 7.55 -17.06
N LYS A 263 19.86 6.38 -17.63
CA LYS A 263 20.74 5.65 -18.57
C LYS A 263 20.44 5.92 -20.05
N ILE A 264 19.18 6.06 -20.41
CA ILE A 264 18.77 6.20 -21.82
C ILE A 264 18.54 7.67 -22.17
N VAL A 265 17.80 8.40 -21.31
CA VAL A 265 17.56 9.83 -21.51
C VAL A 265 18.79 10.65 -21.16
N MET A 266 19.74 10.09 -20.37
CA MET A 266 20.95 10.77 -19.87
C MET A 266 20.60 12.04 -19.11
N ALA A 267 19.50 12.02 -18.38
CA ALA A 267 19.00 13.14 -17.60
C ALA A 267 19.96 13.49 -16.46
N GLU A 268 20.08 14.79 -16.19
CA GLU A 268 20.78 15.26 -14.99
C GLU A 268 20.15 14.67 -13.71
N PRO A 269 20.91 14.51 -12.62
CA PRO A 269 20.43 13.87 -11.38
C PRO A 269 19.10 14.44 -10.87
N GLU A 270 18.89 15.74 -11.04
CA GLU A 270 17.70 16.48 -10.62
C GLU A 270 16.44 16.07 -11.40
N TYR A 271 16.56 15.58 -12.63
CA TYR A 271 15.46 15.22 -13.52
C TYR A 271 15.19 13.71 -13.61
N VAL A 272 16.02 12.89 -12.98
CA VAL A 272 15.89 11.40 -13.04
C VAL A 272 14.54 10.91 -12.55
N ALA A 273 13.95 11.57 -11.55
CA ALA A 273 12.66 11.17 -11.00
C ALA A 273 11.44 11.74 -11.76
N LEU A 274 11.64 12.64 -12.76
CA LEU A 274 10.51 13.33 -13.43
C LEU A 274 9.53 12.38 -14.11
N GLY A 275 10.01 11.32 -14.76
CA GLY A 275 9.12 10.34 -15.39
C GLY A 275 8.16 9.71 -14.39
N TYR A 276 8.66 9.34 -13.23
CA TYR A 276 7.86 8.80 -12.13
C TYR A 276 6.89 9.85 -11.56
N VAL A 277 7.35 11.07 -11.33
CA VAL A 277 6.52 12.19 -10.82
C VAL A 277 5.34 12.47 -11.74
N CYS A 278 5.60 12.61 -13.06
CA CYS A 278 4.55 12.86 -14.05
C CYS A 278 3.53 11.72 -14.12
N PHE A 279 4.02 10.48 -14.13
CA PHE A 279 3.16 9.30 -14.14
C PHE A 279 2.25 9.25 -12.91
N MET A 280 2.80 9.46 -11.71
CA MET A 280 2.03 9.44 -10.47
C MET A 280 1.03 10.59 -10.37
N GLY A 281 1.38 11.77 -10.89
CA GLY A 281 0.48 12.92 -10.97
C GLY A 281 -0.73 12.64 -11.87
N ALA A 282 -0.49 12.08 -13.04
CA ALA A 282 -1.56 11.69 -13.97
C ALA A 282 -2.46 10.59 -13.37
N MET A 283 -1.86 9.58 -12.75
CA MET A 283 -2.59 8.49 -12.09
C MET A 283 -3.44 9.00 -10.93
N ALA A 284 -2.90 9.87 -10.07
CA ALA A 284 -3.66 10.46 -8.97
C ALA A 284 -4.87 11.22 -9.48
N SER A 285 -4.69 12.06 -10.52
CA SER A 285 -5.77 12.80 -11.14
C SER A 285 -6.88 11.88 -11.67
N GLY A 286 -6.51 10.82 -12.41
CA GLY A 286 -7.47 9.84 -12.92
C GLY A 286 -8.26 9.15 -11.81
N ARG A 287 -7.58 8.70 -10.74
CA ARG A 287 -8.22 7.96 -9.62
C ARG A 287 -9.20 8.82 -8.80
N PHE A 288 -8.99 10.13 -8.69
CA PHE A 288 -9.96 11.03 -8.04
C PHE A 288 -11.20 11.30 -8.88
N ILE A 289 -11.12 11.14 -10.20
CA ILE A 289 -12.26 11.33 -11.10
C ILE A 289 -13.19 10.10 -11.08
N THR A 290 -12.67 8.90 -10.82
CA THR A 290 -13.44 7.65 -10.91
C THR A 290 -14.56 7.48 -9.88
N ASP A 291 -14.56 8.23 -8.78
CA ASP A 291 -15.61 8.18 -7.75
C ASP A 291 -16.81 9.11 -8.07
N LYS A 292 -16.73 9.88 -9.17
CA LYS A 292 -17.79 10.77 -9.63
C LYS A 292 -18.72 10.08 -10.63
#